data_111754082e9a55ee160df96d5135923b
#
_entry.id   111754082e9a55ee160df96d5135923b
#
_cell.length_a   1.000
_cell.length_b   1.000
_cell.length_c   1.000
_cell.angle_alpha   90.00
_cell.angle_beta   90.00
_cell.angle_gamma   90.00
#
_symmetry.space_group_name_H-M   'P 1'
#
loop_
_entity.id
_entity.type
_entity.pdbx_description
1 polymer ?
#
loop_
_entity_poly.entity_id
_entity_poly.type
_entity_poly.pdbx_seq_one_letter_code
_entity_poly.pdbx_strand_id
1 'polypeptide(L)'
;MHLKNSKIIVIKIGSSLIVDNKKKIRKKWLSTFAKDVQKLKSKNKKIIIVSSGAIALGCKKMNYNKSNLKLDKSQAIASVGQIELMNLFSQTFSKLKINISQILLTLDDTEERRRSINAKRTFENLFKLDYIPIVNENDTIATSEIKYGDNDRLASRVAQITNADTLILLSDVDGLFTKNPKLFKDAKLIKKVNNLDKDMKKIYIKGVTEFGKGGMNTKIEAAKICNLAGCNMIIANGLYLNPIQQIEKKNICTLFESRISKLHARKKWIISSVSPKGSLVIDDG
;
A
#
# COMPACT_ATOMS: atom_id res chain seq x y z
N MET A 1 -3.60 7.75 17.52
CA MET A 1 -2.42 8.60 17.77
C MET A 1 -1.31 8.47 16.74
N HIS A 2 -1.21 7.35 16.04
CA HIS A 2 -0.13 7.09 15.05
C HIS A 2 -0.11 8.04 13.84
N LEU A 3 -1.25 8.64 13.48
CA LEU A 3 -1.37 9.51 12.32
C LEU A 3 -1.25 11.01 12.61
N LYS A 4 -1.11 11.41 13.90
CA LYS A 4 -1.13 12.84 14.28
C LYS A 4 -0.04 13.64 13.56
N ASN A 5 1.18 13.12 13.54
CA ASN A 5 2.35 13.81 12.98
C ASN A 5 2.59 13.53 11.48
N SER A 6 1.79 12.65 10.87
CA SER A 6 1.94 12.33 9.45
C SER A 6 1.37 13.45 8.58
N LYS A 7 2.16 13.96 7.64
CA LYS A 7 1.75 14.94 6.62
C LYS A 7 1.28 14.25 5.34
N ILE A 8 2.01 13.22 4.88
CA ILE A 8 1.69 12.43 3.70
C ILE A 8 1.40 11.00 4.14
N ILE A 9 0.22 10.51 3.80
CA ILE A 9 -0.25 9.16 4.18
C ILE A 9 -0.60 8.39 2.92
N VAL A 10 -0.01 7.22 2.75
CA VAL A 10 -0.41 6.25 1.72
C VAL A 10 -1.33 5.23 2.37
N ILE A 11 -2.47 4.94 1.74
CA ILE A 11 -3.45 3.96 2.22
C ILE A 11 -3.63 2.90 1.15
N LYS A 12 -3.25 1.67 1.44
CA LYS A 12 -3.46 0.55 0.52
C LYS A 12 -4.74 -0.20 0.86
N ILE A 13 -5.54 -0.46 -0.15
CA ILE A 13 -6.81 -1.17 -0.07
C ILE A 13 -6.72 -2.46 -0.87
N GLY A 14 -6.93 -3.60 -0.19
CA GLY A 14 -7.00 -4.90 -0.84
C GLY A 14 -8.30 -5.10 -1.64
N SER A 15 -8.27 -5.96 -2.66
CA SER A 15 -9.44 -6.27 -3.51
C SER A 15 -10.65 -6.78 -2.72
N SER A 16 -10.43 -7.56 -1.67
CA SER A 16 -11.49 -8.10 -0.78
C SER A 16 -12.26 -7.02 -0.01
N LEU A 17 -11.68 -5.82 0.13
CA LEU A 17 -12.35 -4.68 0.76
C LEU A 17 -13.28 -3.95 -0.21
N ILE A 18 -13.10 -4.12 -1.52
CA ILE A 18 -13.92 -3.51 -2.58
C ILE A 18 -15.01 -4.46 -3.04
N VAL A 19 -14.65 -5.73 -3.27
CA VAL A 19 -15.54 -6.79 -3.74
C VAL A 19 -15.51 -7.94 -2.74
N ASP A 20 -16.66 -8.36 -2.24
CA ASP A 20 -16.76 -9.48 -1.30
C ASP A 20 -16.66 -10.84 -2.02
N ASN A 21 -16.62 -11.92 -1.25
CA ASN A 21 -16.54 -13.29 -1.77
C ASN A 21 -17.76 -13.69 -2.63
N LYS A 22 -18.89 -12.98 -2.48
CA LYS A 22 -20.11 -13.15 -3.29
C LYS A 22 -20.12 -12.25 -4.53
N LYS A 23 -18.97 -11.69 -4.90
CA LYS A 23 -18.79 -10.73 -6.02
C LYS A 23 -19.64 -9.46 -5.89
N LYS A 24 -20.11 -9.08 -4.68
CA LYS A 24 -20.85 -7.84 -4.43
C LYS A 24 -19.89 -6.70 -4.09
N ILE A 25 -20.13 -5.53 -4.66
CA ILE A 25 -19.35 -4.32 -4.35
C ILE A 25 -19.75 -3.83 -2.96
N ARG A 26 -18.78 -3.58 -2.10
CA ARG A 26 -18.95 -3.12 -0.72
C ARG A 26 -19.17 -1.60 -0.65
N LYS A 27 -20.23 -1.10 -1.32
CA LYS A 27 -20.52 0.35 -1.44
C LYS A 27 -20.59 1.06 -0.09
N LYS A 28 -21.23 0.44 0.93
CA LYS A 28 -21.34 1.01 2.29
C LYS A 28 -19.95 1.18 2.92
N TRP A 29 -19.10 0.17 2.78
CA TRP A 29 -17.71 0.23 3.26
C TRP A 29 -16.95 1.37 2.59
N LEU A 30 -16.98 1.46 1.27
CA LEU A 30 -16.27 2.48 0.51
C LEU A 30 -16.73 3.89 0.89
N SER A 31 -18.05 4.08 1.11
CA SER A 31 -18.59 5.36 1.59
C SER A 31 -18.04 5.75 2.97
N THR A 32 -17.93 4.79 3.91
CA THR A 32 -17.36 5.07 5.24
C THR A 32 -15.86 5.32 5.18
N PHE A 33 -15.13 4.60 4.33
CA PHE A 33 -13.72 4.84 4.06
C PHE A 33 -13.48 6.24 3.48
N ALA A 34 -14.30 6.66 2.51
CA ALA A 34 -14.20 8.01 1.94
C ALA A 34 -14.42 9.11 2.99
N LYS A 35 -15.34 8.90 3.95
CA LYS A 35 -15.52 9.81 5.10
C LYS A 35 -14.29 9.86 6.01
N ASP A 36 -13.60 8.73 6.21
CA ASP A 36 -12.35 8.71 6.96
C ASP A 36 -11.26 9.51 6.23
N VAL A 37 -11.16 9.33 4.91
CA VAL A 37 -10.23 10.09 4.07
C VAL A 37 -10.56 11.60 4.12
N GLN A 38 -11.83 11.97 4.05
CA GLN A 38 -12.28 13.37 4.20
C GLN A 38 -11.81 13.98 5.51
N LYS A 39 -11.93 13.23 6.63
CA LYS A 39 -11.44 13.68 7.94
C LYS A 39 -9.93 13.84 8.02
N LEU A 40 -9.17 13.00 7.31
CA LEU A 40 -7.72 13.19 7.23
C LEU A 40 -7.37 14.42 6.40
N LYS A 41 -8.06 14.62 5.26
CA LYS A 41 -7.88 15.78 4.39
C LYS A 41 -8.21 17.08 5.10
N SER A 42 -9.29 17.14 5.90
CA SER A 42 -9.66 18.33 6.70
C SER A 42 -8.61 18.69 7.77
N LYS A 43 -7.70 17.76 8.12
CA LYS A 43 -6.54 17.99 8.97
C LYS A 43 -5.25 18.33 8.17
N ASN A 44 -5.40 18.84 6.94
CA ASN A 44 -4.31 19.20 6.03
C ASN A 44 -3.34 18.04 5.72
N LYS A 45 -3.83 16.80 5.72
CA LYS A 45 -3.02 15.65 5.35
C LYS A 45 -3.15 15.37 3.86
N LYS A 46 -2.02 15.12 3.20
CA LYS A 46 -1.95 14.67 1.82
C LYS A 46 -2.16 13.16 1.78
N ILE A 47 -3.15 12.71 1.03
CA ILE A 47 -3.54 11.30 0.97
C ILE A 47 -3.25 10.73 -0.41
N ILE A 48 -2.71 9.54 -0.45
CA ILE A 48 -2.59 8.71 -1.65
C ILE A 48 -3.29 7.39 -1.35
N ILE A 49 -4.11 6.90 -2.27
CA ILE A 49 -4.77 5.61 -2.13
C ILE A 49 -4.16 4.66 -3.15
N VAL A 50 -3.64 3.52 -2.68
CA VAL A 50 -3.20 2.43 -3.56
C VAL A 50 -4.25 1.34 -3.51
N SER A 51 -4.91 1.10 -4.64
CA SER A 51 -6.05 0.20 -4.71
C SER A 51 -5.72 -1.04 -5.52
N SER A 52 -6.28 -2.14 -5.11
CA SER A 52 -6.40 -3.35 -5.93
C SER A 52 -7.86 -3.52 -6.37
N GLY A 53 -8.12 -4.51 -7.23
CA GLY A 53 -9.49 -4.94 -7.50
C GLY A 53 -9.94 -4.76 -8.94
N ALA A 54 -9.09 -4.25 -9.83
CA ALA A 54 -9.41 -4.14 -11.25
C ALA A 54 -9.82 -5.51 -11.84
N ILE A 55 -9.01 -6.55 -11.67
CA ILE A 55 -9.35 -7.90 -12.14
C ILE A 55 -10.67 -8.39 -11.54
N ALA A 56 -10.90 -8.18 -10.23
CA ALA A 56 -12.14 -8.64 -9.59
C ALA A 56 -13.39 -7.95 -10.14
N LEU A 57 -13.30 -6.64 -10.41
CA LEU A 57 -14.38 -5.87 -11.02
C LEU A 57 -14.56 -6.22 -12.49
N GLY A 58 -13.47 -6.43 -13.23
CA GLY A 58 -13.52 -6.88 -14.62
C GLY A 58 -14.16 -8.25 -14.76
N CYS A 59 -13.78 -9.22 -13.94
CA CYS A 59 -14.42 -10.54 -13.88
C CYS A 59 -15.91 -10.42 -13.60
N LYS A 60 -16.30 -9.53 -12.67
CA LYS A 60 -17.70 -9.27 -12.37
C LYS A 60 -18.44 -8.67 -13.56
N LYS A 61 -17.88 -7.65 -14.19
CA LYS A 61 -18.48 -6.96 -15.36
C LYS A 61 -18.69 -7.88 -16.53
N MET A 62 -17.70 -8.74 -16.79
CA MET A 62 -17.69 -9.68 -17.91
C MET A 62 -18.31 -11.04 -17.57
N ASN A 63 -18.82 -11.20 -16.35
CA ASN A 63 -19.32 -12.48 -15.82
C ASN A 63 -18.32 -13.64 -15.93
N TYR A 64 -17.03 -13.33 -15.73
CA TYR A 64 -15.93 -14.27 -15.89
C TYR A 64 -15.54 -14.91 -14.54
N ASN A 65 -15.06 -16.16 -14.56
CA ASN A 65 -14.54 -16.80 -13.35
C ASN A 65 -13.04 -16.48 -13.20
N LYS A 66 -12.63 -16.08 -11.98
CA LYS A 66 -11.24 -15.71 -11.69
C LYS A 66 -10.28 -16.92 -11.62
N SER A 67 -10.78 -18.14 -11.51
CA SER A 67 -9.93 -19.33 -11.41
C SER A 67 -9.22 -19.61 -12.74
N ASN A 68 -7.90 -19.82 -12.69
CA ASN A 68 -7.04 -20.21 -13.82
C ASN A 68 -6.97 -19.22 -15.00
N LEU A 69 -6.98 -17.91 -14.70
CA LEU A 69 -6.73 -16.90 -15.73
C LEU A 69 -5.24 -16.90 -16.11
N LYS A 70 -4.97 -17.05 -17.40
CA LYS A 70 -3.64 -16.77 -17.96
C LYS A 70 -3.33 -15.29 -17.88
N LEU A 71 -2.06 -14.92 -17.95
CA LEU A 71 -1.60 -13.53 -17.79
C LEU A 71 -2.30 -12.58 -18.78
N ASP A 72 -2.29 -12.91 -20.05
CA ASP A 72 -2.92 -12.14 -21.14
C ASP A 72 -4.41 -11.87 -20.90
N LYS A 73 -5.14 -12.89 -20.47
CA LYS A 73 -6.56 -12.74 -20.08
C LYS A 73 -6.74 -11.90 -18.84
N SER A 74 -5.86 -12.05 -17.84
CA SER A 74 -5.90 -11.23 -16.61
C SER A 74 -5.67 -9.76 -16.94
N GLN A 75 -4.73 -9.46 -17.82
CA GLN A 75 -4.44 -8.10 -18.30
C GLN A 75 -5.65 -7.48 -19.02
N ALA A 76 -6.25 -8.22 -19.96
CA ALA A 76 -7.46 -7.77 -20.65
C ALA A 76 -8.64 -7.53 -19.71
N ILE A 77 -8.86 -8.43 -18.74
CA ILE A 77 -9.91 -8.29 -17.73
C ILE A 77 -9.62 -7.11 -16.80
N ALA A 78 -8.36 -6.91 -16.41
CA ALA A 78 -7.94 -5.79 -15.58
C ALA A 78 -8.22 -4.45 -16.26
N SER A 79 -7.98 -4.33 -17.58
CA SER A 79 -8.25 -3.08 -18.33
C SER A 79 -9.73 -2.69 -18.28
N VAL A 80 -10.65 -3.63 -18.43
CA VAL A 80 -12.09 -3.40 -18.27
C VAL A 80 -12.45 -3.05 -16.83
N GLY A 81 -11.88 -3.78 -15.88
CA GLY A 81 -12.17 -3.58 -14.46
C GLY A 81 -11.57 -2.31 -13.90
N GLN A 82 -10.49 -1.79 -14.49
CA GLN A 82 -9.89 -0.52 -14.07
C GLN A 82 -10.83 0.66 -14.29
N ILE A 83 -11.60 0.66 -15.38
CA ILE A 83 -12.64 1.68 -15.62
C ILE A 83 -13.72 1.60 -14.54
N GLU A 84 -14.20 0.40 -14.22
CA GLU A 84 -15.22 0.20 -13.16
C GLU A 84 -14.69 0.63 -11.79
N LEU A 85 -13.41 0.34 -11.49
CA LEU A 85 -12.75 0.74 -10.25
C LEU A 85 -12.71 2.26 -10.11
N MET A 86 -12.28 2.98 -11.14
CA MET A 86 -12.21 4.44 -11.13
C MET A 86 -13.59 5.09 -11.06
N ASN A 87 -14.58 4.56 -11.78
CA ASN A 87 -15.97 5.01 -11.69
C ASN A 87 -16.50 4.86 -10.25
N LEU A 88 -16.22 3.75 -9.60
CA LEU A 88 -16.65 3.49 -8.23
C LEU A 88 -16.04 4.51 -7.23
N PHE A 89 -14.74 4.77 -7.35
CA PHE A 89 -14.08 5.79 -6.54
C PHE A 89 -14.62 7.19 -6.86
N SER A 90 -14.73 7.55 -8.14
CA SER A 90 -15.23 8.86 -8.57
C SER A 90 -16.62 9.14 -8.02
N GLN A 91 -17.57 8.21 -8.20
CA GLN A 91 -18.92 8.34 -7.68
C GLN A 91 -18.98 8.43 -6.14
N THR A 92 -18.03 7.80 -5.44
CA THR A 92 -18.02 7.82 -3.98
C THR A 92 -17.44 9.12 -3.43
N PHE A 93 -16.32 9.58 -3.99
CA PHE A 93 -15.59 10.74 -3.49
C PHE A 93 -16.23 12.06 -3.93
N SER A 94 -16.86 12.12 -5.12
CA SER A 94 -17.58 13.31 -5.59
C SER A 94 -18.73 13.70 -4.67
N LYS A 95 -19.42 12.73 -4.03
CA LYS A 95 -20.46 12.99 -3.01
C LYS A 95 -19.94 13.77 -1.80
N LEU A 96 -18.63 13.72 -1.56
CA LEU A 96 -17.94 14.43 -0.48
C LEU A 96 -17.19 15.66 -0.99
N LYS A 97 -17.40 16.05 -2.26
CA LYS A 97 -16.70 17.14 -2.96
C LYS A 97 -15.17 16.97 -2.93
N ILE A 98 -14.70 15.72 -3.07
CA ILE A 98 -13.28 15.38 -3.13
C ILE A 98 -12.93 15.00 -4.56
N ASN A 99 -11.95 15.68 -5.13
CA ASN A 99 -11.41 15.38 -6.43
C ASN A 99 -10.41 14.22 -6.34
N ILE A 100 -10.46 13.31 -7.29
CA ILE A 100 -9.53 12.19 -7.41
C ILE A 100 -8.86 12.20 -8.77
N SER A 101 -7.67 11.58 -8.85
CA SER A 101 -6.96 11.34 -10.11
C SER A 101 -6.51 9.90 -10.17
N GLN A 102 -6.26 9.39 -11.37
CA GLN A 102 -5.71 8.05 -11.59
C GLN A 102 -4.21 8.13 -11.87
N ILE A 103 -3.44 7.23 -11.26
CA ILE A 103 -2.03 6.98 -11.60
C ILE A 103 -1.87 5.47 -11.75
N LEU A 104 -1.36 5.03 -12.90
CA LEU A 104 -0.99 3.64 -13.14
C LEU A 104 0.53 3.53 -13.18
N LEU A 105 1.08 2.63 -12.38
CA LEU A 105 2.51 2.38 -12.27
C LEU A 105 2.80 0.88 -12.33
N THR A 106 3.90 0.51 -12.93
CA THR A 106 4.51 -0.80 -12.73
C THR A 106 5.55 -0.72 -11.58
N LEU A 107 6.00 -1.84 -11.07
CA LEU A 107 7.10 -1.86 -10.10
C LEU A 107 8.37 -1.25 -10.72
N ASP A 108 8.65 -1.54 -11.98
CA ASP A 108 9.80 -1.00 -12.71
C ASP A 108 9.76 0.54 -12.78
N ASP A 109 8.56 1.14 -12.95
CA ASP A 109 8.41 2.60 -12.94
C ASP A 109 8.80 3.22 -11.59
N THR A 110 8.71 2.43 -10.52
CA THR A 110 9.08 2.86 -9.17
C THR A 110 10.56 2.66 -8.86
N GLU A 111 11.22 1.74 -9.56
CA GLU A 111 12.63 1.36 -9.34
C GLU A 111 13.57 2.13 -10.27
N GLU A 112 13.15 2.40 -11.50
CA GLU A 112 13.92 3.19 -12.45
C GLU A 112 13.90 4.68 -12.04
N ARG A 113 15.12 5.25 -11.87
CA ARG A 113 15.30 6.59 -11.28
C ARG A 113 14.55 7.69 -12.02
N ARG A 114 14.63 7.71 -13.34
CA ARG A 114 14.02 8.77 -14.17
C ARG A 114 12.49 8.72 -14.06
N ARG A 115 11.93 7.53 -14.15
CA ARG A 115 10.47 7.31 -14.06
C ARG A 115 9.96 7.62 -12.65
N SER A 116 10.68 7.20 -11.61
CA SER A 116 10.30 7.46 -10.22
C SER A 116 10.33 8.97 -9.88
N ILE A 117 11.27 9.73 -10.42
CA ILE A 117 11.31 11.20 -10.28
C ILE A 117 10.11 11.84 -11.00
N ASN A 118 9.77 11.39 -12.21
CA ASN A 118 8.61 11.90 -12.94
C ASN A 118 7.31 11.58 -12.18
N ALA A 119 7.14 10.35 -11.70
CA ALA A 119 6.00 9.97 -10.86
C ALA A 119 5.90 10.87 -9.63
N LYS A 120 7.01 11.10 -8.92
CA LYS A 120 7.04 12.00 -7.76
C LYS A 120 6.55 13.40 -8.10
N ARG A 121 7.01 14.00 -9.18
CA ARG A 121 6.58 15.34 -9.64
C ARG A 121 5.08 15.36 -9.94
N THR A 122 4.55 14.29 -10.53
CA THR A 122 3.12 14.13 -10.78
C THR A 122 2.32 14.14 -9.46
N PHE A 123 2.74 13.36 -8.44
CA PHE A 123 2.12 13.40 -7.12
C PHE A 123 2.16 14.79 -6.50
N GLU A 124 3.30 15.47 -6.55
CA GLU A 124 3.48 16.82 -6.00
C GLU A 124 2.53 17.83 -6.66
N ASN A 125 2.36 17.76 -7.97
CA ASN A 125 1.43 18.63 -8.71
C ASN A 125 -0.03 18.31 -8.39
N LEU A 126 -0.41 17.03 -8.30
CA LEU A 126 -1.77 16.64 -7.90
C LEU A 126 -2.10 17.14 -6.49
N PHE A 127 -1.15 17.13 -5.57
CA PHE A 127 -1.35 17.71 -4.24
C PHE A 127 -1.56 19.23 -4.28
N LYS A 128 -0.86 19.96 -5.18
CA LYS A 128 -1.06 21.40 -5.36
C LYS A 128 -2.44 21.70 -5.94
N LEU A 129 -2.94 20.84 -6.81
CA LEU A 129 -4.27 20.92 -7.42
C LEU A 129 -5.39 20.39 -6.51
N ASP A 130 -5.06 20.00 -5.28
CA ASP A 130 -5.99 19.44 -4.28
C ASP A 130 -6.69 18.15 -4.71
N TYR A 131 -6.04 17.31 -5.52
CA TYR A 131 -6.51 15.98 -5.92
C TYR A 131 -5.94 14.89 -5.01
N ILE A 132 -6.73 13.83 -4.79
CA ILE A 132 -6.28 12.59 -4.17
C ILE A 132 -5.88 11.60 -5.27
N PRO A 133 -4.60 11.23 -5.38
CA PRO A 133 -4.18 10.20 -6.32
C PRO A 133 -4.70 8.81 -5.92
N ILE A 134 -5.37 8.14 -6.85
CA ILE A 134 -5.71 6.72 -6.78
C ILE A 134 -4.71 5.97 -7.65
N VAL A 135 -3.84 5.20 -7.01
CA VAL A 135 -2.78 4.44 -7.68
C VAL A 135 -3.22 2.99 -7.81
N ASN A 136 -2.98 2.40 -8.95
CA ASN A 136 -3.04 0.95 -9.16
C ASN A 136 -1.86 0.50 -10.01
N GLU A 137 -1.62 -0.80 -10.04
CA GLU A 137 -0.68 -1.39 -10.98
C GLU A 137 -1.19 -1.19 -12.41
N ASN A 138 -0.26 -0.94 -13.34
CA ASN A 138 -0.55 -0.97 -14.76
C ASN A 138 -0.55 -2.40 -15.27
N ASP A 139 -1.60 -3.13 -14.91
CA ASP A 139 -1.77 -4.54 -15.24
C ASP A 139 -1.60 -4.83 -16.74
N THR A 140 -1.89 -3.87 -17.63
CA THR A 140 -1.87 -4.07 -19.08
C THR A 140 -0.48 -4.25 -19.67
N ILE A 141 0.55 -3.72 -19.01
CA ILE A 141 1.94 -3.78 -19.46
C ILE A 141 2.87 -4.44 -18.45
N ALA A 142 2.35 -4.86 -17.30
CA ALA A 142 3.13 -5.58 -16.30
C ALA A 142 3.58 -6.94 -16.88
N THR A 143 4.89 -7.19 -16.91
CA THR A 143 5.48 -8.41 -17.49
C THR A 143 5.64 -9.55 -16.49
N SER A 144 5.64 -9.24 -15.20
CA SER A 144 5.63 -10.25 -14.15
C SER A 144 4.23 -10.85 -13.99
N GLU A 145 4.14 -12.15 -13.70
CA GLU A 145 2.88 -12.76 -13.29
C GLU A 145 2.26 -11.93 -12.17
N ILE A 146 0.98 -11.57 -12.32
CA ILE A 146 0.22 -10.81 -11.32
C ILE A 146 0.09 -11.68 -10.07
N LYS A 147 1.00 -11.48 -9.11
CA LYS A 147 1.03 -12.24 -7.86
C LYS A 147 0.22 -11.55 -6.77
N TYR A 148 -0.37 -12.35 -5.90
CA TYR A 148 -1.03 -11.85 -4.70
C TYR A 148 -0.03 -11.04 -3.85
N GLY A 149 -0.37 -9.77 -3.55
CA GLY A 149 0.43 -8.90 -2.69
C GLY A 149 1.30 -7.88 -3.43
N ASP A 150 1.34 -7.86 -4.76
CA ASP A 150 2.13 -6.90 -5.52
C ASP A 150 1.77 -5.45 -5.18
N ASN A 151 0.50 -5.17 -4.90
CA ASN A 151 0.07 -3.84 -4.45
C ASN A 151 0.53 -3.48 -3.02
N ASP A 152 0.95 -4.41 -2.17
CA ASP A 152 1.61 -4.08 -0.89
C ASP A 152 3.01 -3.53 -1.17
N ARG A 153 3.74 -4.17 -2.10
CA ARG A 153 5.05 -3.70 -2.57
C ARG A 153 4.92 -2.38 -3.33
N LEU A 154 3.98 -2.27 -4.27
CA LEU A 154 3.72 -1.02 -4.99
C LEU A 154 3.41 0.13 -4.00
N ALA A 155 2.57 -0.10 -3.00
CA ALA A 155 2.22 0.92 -1.99
C ALA A 155 3.45 1.37 -1.18
N SER A 156 4.34 0.45 -0.81
CA SER A 156 5.58 0.79 -0.11
C SER A 156 6.55 1.58 -1.00
N ARG A 157 6.63 1.27 -2.30
CA ARG A 157 7.40 2.05 -3.28
C ARG A 157 6.79 3.44 -3.51
N VAL A 158 5.48 3.55 -3.61
CA VAL A 158 4.78 4.85 -3.68
C VAL A 158 5.07 5.66 -2.42
N ALA A 159 5.03 5.05 -1.23
CA ALA A 159 5.40 5.72 0.02
C ALA A 159 6.86 6.21 0.01
N GLN A 160 7.79 5.43 -0.53
CA GLN A 160 9.19 5.80 -0.70
C GLN A 160 9.35 6.99 -1.65
N ILE A 161 8.78 6.93 -2.86
CA ILE A 161 8.89 7.97 -3.90
C ILE A 161 8.33 9.31 -3.40
N THR A 162 7.18 9.27 -2.73
CA THR A 162 6.48 10.46 -2.24
C THR A 162 6.99 10.98 -0.91
N ASN A 163 7.99 10.33 -0.30
CA ASN A 163 8.48 10.59 1.05
C ASN A 163 7.33 10.59 2.08
N ALA A 164 6.41 9.64 1.98
CA ALA A 164 5.29 9.52 2.90
C ALA A 164 5.77 9.31 4.35
N ASP A 165 4.97 9.79 5.30
CA ASP A 165 5.25 9.60 6.72
C ASP A 165 4.75 8.26 7.22
N THR A 166 3.63 7.82 6.64
CA THR A 166 2.98 6.57 7.06
C THR A 166 2.33 5.87 5.87
N LEU A 167 2.56 4.57 5.77
CA LEU A 167 1.81 3.64 4.94
C LEU A 167 0.83 2.87 5.81
N ILE A 168 -0.45 2.84 5.43
CA ILE A 168 -1.47 2.01 6.08
C ILE A 168 -1.84 0.89 5.11
N LEU A 169 -1.60 -0.36 5.49
CA LEU A 169 -2.06 -1.54 4.77
C LEU A 169 -3.38 -2.01 5.39
N LEU A 170 -4.50 -1.73 4.74
CA LEU A 170 -5.80 -2.26 5.10
C LEU A 170 -5.93 -3.68 4.52
N SER A 171 -6.07 -4.65 5.40
CA SER A 171 -6.09 -6.08 5.09
C SER A 171 -7.31 -6.75 5.75
N ASP A 172 -7.39 -8.07 5.64
CA ASP A 172 -8.37 -8.93 6.30
C ASP A 172 -7.91 -9.43 7.68
N VAL A 173 -6.76 -8.92 8.16
CA VAL A 173 -6.18 -9.27 9.47
C VAL A 173 -5.97 -8.03 10.31
N ASP A 174 -6.04 -8.17 11.63
CA ASP A 174 -5.87 -7.05 12.58
C ASP A 174 -4.43 -6.53 12.64
N GLY A 175 -3.46 -7.30 12.18
CA GLY A 175 -2.05 -6.97 12.20
C GLY A 175 -1.17 -8.21 12.15
N LEU A 176 0.06 -8.07 12.63
CA LEU A 176 1.01 -9.17 12.79
C LEU A 176 0.76 -9.88 14.13
N PHE A 177 0.68 -11.20 14.10
CA PHE A 177 0.48 -12.03 15.29
C PHE A 177 1.72 -12.88 15.57
N THR A 178 1.86 -13.34 16.81
CA THR A 178 2.94 -14.26 17.21
C THR A 178 2.82 -15.64 16.57
N LYS A 179 1.62 -16.03 16.13
CA LYS A 179 1.26 -17.27 15.43
C LYS A 179 0.07 -16.99 14.53
N ASN A 180 -0.30 -17.93 13.66
CA ASN A 180 -1.51 -17.77 12.84
C ASN A 180 -2.77 -17.81 13.72
N PRO A 181 -3.53 -16.69 13.86
CA PRO A 181 -4.68 -16.61 14.76
C PRO A 181 -5.86 -17.49 14.29
N LYS A 182 -5.88 -17.96 13.06
CA LYS A 182 -6.90 -18.89 12.55
C LYS A 182 -6.64 -20.33 13.02
N LEU A 183 -5.40 -20.65 13.35
CA LEU A 183 -4.97 -22.00 13.76
C LEU A 183 -4.72 -22.09 15.27
N PHE A 184 -4.26 -21.02 15.89
CA PHE A 184 -3.81 -21.01 17.28
C PHE A 184 -4.58 -19.98 18.11
N LYS A 185 -5.33 -20.46 19.11
CA LYS A 185 -6.12 -19.60 20.02
C LYS A 185 -5.26 -18.71 20.94
N ASP A 186 -4.01 -19.11 21.18
CA ASP A 186 -3.02 -18.36 21.98
C ASP A 186 -2.22 -17.34 21.17
N ALA A 187 -2.56 -17.14 19.91
CA ALA A 187 -1.94 -16.14 19.05
C ALA A 187 -2.20 -14.73 19.59
N LYS A 188 -1.12 -13.99 19.86
CA LYS A 188 -1.18 -12.62 20.38
C LYS A 188 -0.83 -11.60 19.30
N LEU A 189 -1.61 -10.51 19.22
CA LEU A 189 -1.33 -9.39 18.31
C LEU A 189 -0.06 -8.66 18.76
N ILE A 190 0.87 -8.45 17.85
CA ILE A 190 2.08 -7.66 18.04
C ILE A 190 1.74 -6.22 17.73
N LYS A 191 1.58 -5.39 18.76
CA LYS A 191 1.16 -3.99 18.59
C LYS A 191 2.24 -3.10 17.94
N LYS A 192 3.52 -3.38 18.20
CA LYS A 192 4.63 -2.55 17.73
C LYS A 192 5.85 -3.39 17.39
N VAL A 193 6.47 -3.08 16.26
CA VAL A 193 7.76 -3.63 15.79
C VAL A 193 8.73 -2.45 15.68
N ASN A 194 9.73 -2.42 16.56
CA ASN A 194 10.71 -1.33 16.63
C ASN A 194 11.99 -1.62 15.86
N ASN A 195 12.35 -2.89 15.75
CA ASN A 195 13.51 -3.34 14.99
C ASN A 195 13.09 -4.54 14.15
N LEU A 196 12.86 -4.29 12.87
CA LEU A 196 12.30 -5.30 11.96
C LEU A 196 13.16 -6.58 11.95
N ASP A 197 14.49 -6.45 11.84
CA ASP A 197 15.36 -7.62 11.71
C ASP A 197 15.43 -8.44 13.02
N LYS A 198 15.57 -7.76 14.16
CA LYS A 198 15.65 -8.44 15.47
C LYS A 198 14.30 -9.01 15.88
N ASP A 199 13.23 -8.23 15.68
CA ASP A 199 11.89 -8.64 16.10
C ASP A 199 11.35 -9.76 15.20
N MET A 200 11.62 -9.72 13.89
CA MET A 200 11.27 -10.80 12.97
C MET A 200 12.06 -12.09 13.26
N LYS A 201 13.37 -12.02 13.53
CA LYS A 201 14.14 -13.21 13.95
C LYS A 201 13.52 -13.86 15.18
N LYS A 202 13.10 -13.09 16.19
CA LYS A 202 12.44 -13.64 17.38
C LYS A 202 11.11 -14.33 17.07
N ILE A 203 10.34 -13.78 16.12
CA ILE A 203 9.07 -14.35 15.67
C ILE A 203 9.32 -15.66 14.93
N TYR A 204 10.30 -15.70 14.01
CA TYR A 204 10.69 -16.89 13.26
C TYR A 204 11.23 -18.01 14.17
N ILE A 205 12.10 -17.68 15.15
CA ILE A 205 12.67 -18.67 16.10
C ILE A 205 11.57 -19.32 16.97
N LYS A 206 10.47 -18.61 17.26
CA LYS A 206 9.34 -19.15 18.04
C LYS A 206 8.40 -20.06 17.23
N GLY A 207 8.84 -20.60 16.10
CA GLY A 207 8.11 -21.62 15.34
C GLY A 207 7.03 -21.11 14.39
N VAL A 208 7.09 -19.82 14.02
CA VAL A 208 6.22 -19.24 12.98
C VAL A 208 6.84 -19.52 11.60
N THR A 209 7.07 -20.78 11.28
CA THR A 209 7.67 -21.21 10.01
C THR A 209 6.72 -21.15 8.81
N GLU A 210 5.42 -20.92 9.05
CA GLU A 210 4.43 -20.79 7.99
C GLU A 210 3.56 -19.54 8.20
N PHE A 211 4.10 -18.36 7.92
CA PHE A 211 3.24 -17.31 7.36
C PHE A 211 2.79 -17.86 6.01
N GLY A 212 1.54 -18.35 5.92
CA GLY A 212 1.02 -19.07 4.76
C GLY A 212 1.44 -18.41 3.43
N LYS A 213 1.73 -19.23 2.43
CA LYS A 213 2.17 -18.82 1.10
C LYS A 213 1.33 -17.63 0.60
N GLY A 214 1.83 -16.39 0.77
CA GLY A 214 1.24 -15.19 0.15
C GLY A 214 1.14 -13.94 1.02
N GLY A 215 0.13 -13.79 1.81
CA GLY A 215 -0.29 -12.45 2.26
C GLY A 215 0.57 -11.75 3.31
N MET A 216 1.18 -12.44 4.29
CA MET A 216 1.95 -11.78 5.36
C MET A 216 3.39 -11.50 4.94
N ASN A 217 3.99 -12.35 4.11
CA ASN A 217 5.36 -12.14 3.60
C ASN A 217 5.46 -10.86 2.78
N THR A 218 4.48 -10.59 1.90
CA THR A 218 4.45 -9.34 1.12
C THR A 218 4.33 -8.11 1.99
N LYS A 219 3.61 -8.20 3.11
CA LYS A 219 3.49 -7.11 4.09
C LYS A 219 4.79 -6.87 4.86
N ILE A 220 5.54 -7.93 5.16
CA ILE A 220 6.85 -7.82 5.80
C ILE A 220 7.86 -7.21 4.83
N GLU A 221 7.83 -7.59 3.55
CA GLU A 221 8.66 -6.96 2.52
C GLU A 221 8.33 -5.47 2.37
N ALA A 222 7.04 -5.12 2.34
CA ALA A 222 6.61 -3.72 2.34
C ALA A 222 7.11 -2.97 3.57
N ALA A 223 7.12 -3.61 4.76
CA ALA A 223 7.66 -3.01 5.98
C ALA A 223 9.17 -2.76 5.88
N LYS A 224 9.93 -3.65 5.24
CA LYS A 224 11.37 -3.44 4.99
C LYS A 224 11.59 -2.22 4.10
N ILE A 225 10.84 -2.12 2.99
CA ILE A 225 10.93 -0.96 2.08
C ILE A 225 10.58 0.33 2.82
N CYS A 226 9.48 0.35 3.58
CA CYS A 226 9.07 1.51 4.37
C CYS A 226 10.12 1.89 5.41
N ASN A 227 10.69 0.93 6.13
CA ASN A 227 11.75 1.19 7.11
C ASN A 227 12.97 1.85 6.46
N LEU A 228 13.42 1.35 5.32
CA LEU A 228 14.53 1.94 4.55
C LEU A 228 14.21 3.34 4.02
N ALA A 229 12.93 3.62 3.76
CA ALA A 229 12.45 4.93 3.30
C ALA A 229 12.20 5.96 4.42
N GLY A 230 12.37 5.59 5.68
CA GLY A 230 12.02 6.47 6.79
C GLY A 230 10.51 6.66 6.98
N CYS A 231 9.72 5.71 6.51
CA CYS A 231 8.26 5.70 6.54
C CYS A 231 7.77 4.68 7.59
N ASN A 232 6.87 5.09 8.47
CA ASN A 232 6.19 4.15 9.35
C ASN A 232 5.19 3.31 8.55
N MET A 233 4.96 2.06 8.97
CA MET A 233 3.91 1.25 8.34
C MET A 233 2.95 0.70 9.39
N ILE A 234 1.67 0.69 9.06
CA ILE A 234 0.60 0.14 9.89
C ILE A 234 -0.10 -0.99 9.12
N ILE A 235 -0.23 -2.16 9.73
CA ILE A 235 -1.13 -3.21 9.26
C ILE A 235 -2.36 -3.20 10.16
N ALA A 236 -3.55 -3.11 9.55
CA ALA A 236 -4.80 -3.11 10.28
C ALA A 236 -5.92 -3.79 9.49
N ASN A 237 -6.96 -4.21 10.22
CA ASN A 237 -8.13 -4.81 9.61
C ASN A 237 -8.98 -3.73 8.92
N GLY A 238 -9.08 -3.88 7.60
CA GLY A 238 -9.89 -3.01 6.76
C GLY A 238 -11.33 -3.44 6.62
N LEU A 239 -11.74 -4.62 7.13
CA LEU A 239 -13.11 -5.14 6.95
C LEU A 239 -14.15 -4.33 7.72
N TYR A 240 -13.75 -3.63 8.78
CA TYR A 240 -14.64 -2.77 9.57
C TYR A 240 -15.07 -1.53 8.79
N LEU A 241 -16.25 -1.01 9.11
CA LEU A 241 -16.68 0.30 8.66
C LEU A 241 -15.84 1.39 9.35
N ASN A 242 -15.53 2.48 8.64
CA ASN A 242 -14.64 3.54 9.10
C ASN A 242 -13.25 3.00 9.53
N PRO A 243 -12.54 2.29 8.66
CA PRO A 243 -11.35 1.53 9.05
C PRO A 243 -10.23 2.39 9.64
N ILE A 244 -10.07 3.63 9.17
CA ILE A 244 -9.05 4.55 9.70
C ILE A 244 -9.41 5.04 11.10
N GLN A 245 -10.69 5.36 11.35
CA GLN A 245 -11.13 5.71 12.70
C GLN A 245 -10.97 4.53 13.68
N GLN A 246 -11.16 3.27 13.22
CA GLN A 246 -10.96 2.10 14.08
C GLN A 246 -9.50 2.00 14.52
N ILE A 247 -8.54 2.27 13.63
CA ILE A 247 -7.12 2.31 13.97
C ILE A 247 -6.87 3.37 15.05
N GLU A 248 -7.39 4.59 14.89
CA GLU A 248 -7.18 5.69 15.84
C GLU A 248 -7.86 5.45 17.19
N LYS A 249 -9.07 4.88 17.21
CA LYS A 249 -9.87 4.69 18.43
C LYS A 249 -9.51 3.42 19.19
N LYS A 250 -9.41 2.28 18.50
CA LYS A 250 -9.23 0.98 19.15
C LYS A 250 -7.79 0.56 19.30
N ASN A 251 -6.88 1.16 18.54
CA ASN A 251 -5.46 0.81 18.50
C ASN A 251 -5.22 -0.71 18.26
N ILE A 252 -6.12 -1.34 17.48
CA ILE A 252 -5.99 -2.73 17.05
C ILE A 252 -5.30 -2.71 15.69
N CYS A 253 -3.97 -2.76 15.72
CA CYS A 253 -3.11 -2.74 14.55
C CYS A 253 -1.69 -3.15 14.95
N THR A 254 -0.84 -3.41 13.96
CA THR A 254 0.60 -3.49 14.16
C THR A 254 1.27 -2.27 13.56
N LEU A 255 1.99 -1.51 14.36
CA LEU A 255 2.85 -0.42 13.93
C LEU A 255 4.28 -0.94 13.72
N PHE A 256 4.80 -0.78 12.52
CA PHE A 256 6.23 -0.91 12.19
C PHE A 256 6.83 0.49 12.19
N GLU A 257 7.63 0.78 13.20
CA GLU A 257 8.23 2.10 13.36
C GLU A 257 9.56 2.18 12.63
N SER A 258 9.70 3.15 11.74
CA SER A 258 11.00 3.42 11.11
C SER A 258 11.91 4.20 12.07
N ARG A 259 13.15 3.74 12.20
CA ARG A 259 14.21 4.42 12.95
C ARG A 259 15.11 5.27 12.06
N ILE A 260 14.94 5.17 10.75
CA ILE A 260 15.76 5.89 9.79
C ILE A 260 15.12 7.25 9.54
N SER A 261 15.88 8.33 9.67
CA SER A 261 15.37 9.64 9.28
C SER A 261 15.18 9.71 7.77
N LYS A 262 14.16 10.44 7.31
CA LYS A 262 13.90 10.63 5.87
C LYS A 262 15.09 11.21 5.12
N LEU A 263 15.88 12.04 5.76
CA LEU A 263 17.10 12.62 5.16
C LEU A 263 18.15 11.54 4.90
N HIS A 264 18.39 10.65 5.86
CA HIS A 264 19.29 9.49 5.69
C HIS A 264 18.78 8.51 4.65
N ALA A 265 17.47 8.21 4.66
CA ALA A 265 16.84 7.37 3.66
C ALA A 265 17.03 7.92 2.24
N ARG A 266 16.83 9.22 2.06
CA ARG A 266 17.02 9.89 0.76
C ARG A 266 18.47 9.84 0.29
N LYS A 267 19.43 10.10 1.19
CA LYS A 267 20.86 9.99 0.86
C LYS A 267 21.22 8.58 0.41
N LYS A 268 20.81 7.54 1.14
CA LYS A 268 21.04 6.13 0.77
C LYS A 268 20.42 5.77 -0.57
N TRP A 269 19.18 6.21 -0.82
CA TRP A 269 18.52 5.94 -2.11
C TRP A 269 19.26 6.61 -3.29
N ILE A 270 19.74 7.86 -3.13
CA ILE A 270 20.54 8.53 -4.15
C ILE A 270 21.82 7.74 -4.41
N ILE A 271 22.54 7.35 -3.35
CA ILE A 271 23.80 6.60 -3.47
C ILE A 271 23.58 5.25 -4.17
N SER A 272 22.52 4.50 -3.77
CA SER A 272 22.23 3.18 -4.37
C SER A 272 21.70 3.24 -5.80
N SER A 273 21.19 4.39 -6.25
CA SER A 273 20.66 4.59 -7.60
C SER A 273 21.67 5.22 -8.57
N VAL A 274 22.88 5.56 -8.09
CA VAL A 274 23.96 6.08 -8.91
C VAL A 274 24.88 4.92 -9.31
N SER A 275 24.97 4.62 -10.61
CA SER A 275 26.06 3.79 -11.14
C SER A 275 27.26 4.72 -11.37
N PRO A 276 28.29 4.70 -10.54
CA PRO A 276 29.44 5.58 -10.72
C PRO A 276 30.16 5.20 -12.01
N LYS A 277 30.38 6.18 -12.90
CA LYS A 277 31.15 6.00 -14.14
C LYS A 277 32.66 6.09 -13.92
N GLY A 278 33.09 6.29 -12.69
CA GLY A 278 34.49 6.38 -12.28
C GLY A 278 34.63 6.70 -10.79
N SER A 279 35.83 6.66 -10.27
CA SER A 279 36.19 7.09 -8.93
C SER A 279 37.21 8.22 -8.98
N LEU A 280 37.06 9.21 -8.11
CA LEU A 280 38.10 10.20 -7.82
C LEU A 280 38.80 9.75 -6.54
N VAL A 281 40.09 9.52 -6.62
CA VAL A 281 40.92 9.30 -5.44
C VAL A 281 41.43 10.68 -5.01
N ILE A 282 41.07 11.06 -3.80
CA ILE A 282 41.58 12.27 -3.17
C ILE A 282 42.76 11.81 -2.32
N ASP A 283 43.95 12.31 -2.56
CA ASP A 283 45.10 12.10 -1.70
C ASP A 283 45.05 13.08 -0.52
N ASP A 284 45.78 12.74 0.54
CA ASP A 284 45.81 13.52 1.76
C ASP A 284 46.74 14.77 1.66
N GLY A 285 46.81 15.39 0.48
CA GLY A 285 47.55 16.58 0.14
C GLY A 285 48.55 17.15 1.15
#